data_5bf6841be7edccdafc4fd952f1b9d103
#
_entry.id   5bf6841be7edccdafc4fd952f1b9d103
#
_cell.length_a   1.000
_cell.length_b   1.000
_cell.length_c   1.000
_cell.angle_alpha   90.00
_cell.angle_beta   90.00
_cell.angle_gamma   90.00
#
_symmetry.space_group_name_H-M   'P 1'
#
loop_
_entity.id
_entity.type
_entity.pdbx_description
1 polymer ?
#
loop_
_entity_poly.entity_id
_entity_poly.type
_entity_poly.pdbx_seq_one_letter_code
_entity_poly.pdbx_strand_id
1 'polypeptide(L)'
;MWKWMMILCVAFSANLSAEIKVLAFSGSTRGDSVNKKLVSQAANLARQKEVTVTVIDLKDFPIPFYDGDLEAKEGMPLKAKQLRQLMIQSQVILIASPEYNGSLSAVLKNAIDWASRSEEGGSSRDAFKGKKFVIMSASPGSGGGARGLVHLRTIIENIGGTVVPQQVVVPDAFNAFDQQGLLKDLKIKLELQQLIEAATQ
;
A
#
# COMPACT_ATOMS: atom_id res chain seq x y z
N MET A 1 14.62 0.18 67.87
CA MET A 1 14.48 1.17 66.77
C MET A 1 14.53 0.40 65.45
N TRP A 2 13.37 0.17 64.81
CA TRP A 2 13.25 -0.63 63.58
C TRP A 2 13.08 0.40 62.42
N LYS A 3 14.09 0.48 61.52
CA LYS A 3 14.03 1.28 60.31
C LYS A 3 13.28 0.52 59.22
N TRP A 4 12.11 0.99 58.83
CA TRP A 4 11.39 0.53 57.66
C TRP A 4 12.03 1.15 56.43
N MET A 5 12.59 0.30 55.59
CA MET A 5 13.12 0.70 54.28
C MET A 5 11.99 0.50 53.26
N MET A 6 11.35 1.61 52.85
CA MET A 6 10.40 1.61 51.74
C MET A 6 11.17 1.40 50.42
N ILE A 7 10.95 0.27 49.79
CA ILE A 7 11.42 0.01 48.44
C ILE A 7 10.37 0.63 47.51
N LEU A 8 10.74 1.74 46.84
CA LEU A 8 9.93 2.40 45.82
C LEU A 8 10.07 1.59 44.52
N CYS A 9 9.10 0.69 44.20
CA CYS A 9 8.99 0.07 42.91
C CYS A 9 8.49 1.09 41.88
N VAL A 10 9.40 1.66 41.11
CA VAL A 10 9.05 2.44 39.94
C VAL A 10 8.65 1.46 38.83
N ALA A 11 7.34 1.29 38.62
CA ALA A 11 6.83 0.54 37.49
C ALA A 11 7.10 1.34 36.21
N PHE A 12 8.08 0.91 35.44
CA PHE A 12 8.32 1.40 34.07
C PHE A 12 7.22 0.81 33.20
N SER A 13 6.16 1.57 32.97
CA SER A 13 5.16 1.24 31.95
C SER A 13 5.80 1.48 30.59
N ALA A 14 6.39 0.41 30.00
CA ALA A 14 6.73 0.43 28.58
C ALA A 14 5.42 0.54 27.80
N ASN A 15 5.13 1.72 27.26
CA ASN A 15 4.12 1.87 26.22
C ASN A 15 4.61 1.05 25.02
N LEU A 16 4.18 -0.22 24.91
CA LEU A 16 4.29 -0.97 23.65
C LEU A 16 3.34 -0.29 22.66
N SER A 17 3.84 0.70 21.93
CA SER A 17 3.19 1.13 20.69
C SER A 17 3.10 -0.11 19.79
N ALA A 18 1.90 -0.45 19.33
CA ALA A 18 1.75 -1.57 18.41
C ALA A 18 2.60 -1.30 17.16
N GLU A 19 3.43 -2.29 16.79
CA GLU A 19 4.32 -2.19 15.64
C GLU A 19 3.50 -1.91 14.36
N ILE A 20 3.87 -0.85 13.63
CA ILE A 20 3.20 -0.48 12.38
C ILE A 20 3.50 -1.54 11.31
N LYS A 21 2.44 -2.14 10.75
CA LYS A 21 2.52 -3.08 9.64
C LYS A 21 2.25 -2.35 8.33
N VAL A 22 3.16 -2.51 7.39
CA VAL A 22 3.12 -1.90 6.05
C VAL A 22 2.91 -3.00 5.03
N LEU A 23 1.89 -2.87 4.18
CA LEU A 23 1.70 -3.69 3.00
C LEU A 23 2.12 -2.89 1.77
N ALA A 24 2.92 -3.47 0.89
CA ALA A 24 3.40 -2.81 -0.33
C ALA A 24 3.15 -3.69 -1.56
N PHE A 25 2.55 -3.12 -2.61
CA PHE A 25 2.36 -3.82 -3.88
C PHE A 25 2.21 -2.86 -5.05
N SER A 26 2.47 -3.39 -6.26
CA SER A 26 2.22 -2.69 -7.51
C SER A 26 0.87 -3.11 -8.10
N GLY A 27 0.16 -2.16 -8.70
CA GLY A 27 -1.02 -2.43 -9.55
C GLY A 27 -0.67 -3.04 -10.91
N SER A 28 0.44 -3.77 -11.03
CA SER A 28 0.90 -4.40 -12.26
C SER A 28 1.29 -5.85 -12.04
N THR A 29 0.84 -6.73 -12.93
CA THR A 29 1.23 -8.15 -12.97
C THR A 29 2.42 -8.43 -13.89
N ARG A 30 2.93 -7.41 -14.62
CA ARG A 30 4.09 -7.57 -15.50
C ARG A 30 5.35 -7.90 -14.70
N GLY A 31 6.20 -8.81 -15.22
CA GLY A 31 7.45 -9.20 -14.56
C GLY A 31 8.43 -8.03 -14.40
N ASP A 32 8.62 -7.24 -15.45
CA ASP A 32 9.56 -6.11 -15.54
C ASP A 32 8.89 -4.74 -15.30
N SER A 33 7.86 -4.69 -14.48
CA SER A 33 7.12 -3.45 -14.23
C SER A 33 7.95 -2.41 -13.50
N VAL A 34 8.05 -1.20 -14.08
CA VAL A 34 8.66 -0.03 -13.43
C VAL A 34 7.94 0.36 -12.13
N ASN A 35 6.64 0.08 -12.02
CA ASN A 35 5.90 0.27 -10.77
C ASN A 35 6.27 -0.76 -9.70
N LYS A 36 6.67 -1.99 -10.06
CA LYS A 36 7.25 -2.94 -9.12
C LYS A 36 8.61 -2.46 -8.59
N LYS A 37 9.45 -1.87 -9.45
CA LYS A 37 10.71 -1.24 -9.03
C LYS A 37 10.45 -0.09 -8.05
N LEU A 38 9.49 0.78 -8.37
CA LEU A 38 9.15 1.93 -7.52
C LEU A 38 8.64 1.50 -6.14
N VAL A 39 7.68 0.57 -6.07
CA VAL A 39 7.14 0.11 -4.78
C VAL A 39 8.18 -0.68 -3.97
N SER A 40 9.09 -1.39 -4.62
CA SER A 40 10.21 -2.07 -3.94
C SER A 40 11.15 -1.09 -3.26
N GLN A 41 11.45 0.04 -3.90
CA GLN A 41 12.23 1.11 -3.25
C GLN A 41 11.48 1.73 -2.06
N ALA A 42 10.19 2.03 -2.21
CA ALA A 42 9.36 2.52 -1.13
C ALA A 42 9.34 1.55 0.06
N ALA A 43 9.19 0.25 -0.21
CA ALA A 43 9.25 -0.79 0.81
C ALA A 43 10.62 -0.87 1.50
N ASN A 44 11.72 -0.71 0.75
CA ASN A 44 13.07 -0.70 1.33
C ASN A 44 13.31 0.53 2.23
N LEU A 45 12.78 1.70 1.85
CA LEU A 45 12.80 2.89 2.71
C LEU A 45 11.98 2.69 3.99
N ALA A 46 10.81 2.07 3.88
CA ALA A 46 9.99 1.74 5.04
C ALA A 46 10.70 0.75 6.00
N ARG A 47 11.40 -0.26 5.48
CA ARG A 47 12.21 -1.21 6.29
C ARG A 47 13.34 -0.57 7.10
N GLN A 48 13.76 0.64 6.75
CA GLN A 48 14.73 1.41 7.52
C GLN A 48 14.14 2.09 8.77
N LYS A 49 12.83 1.97 8.94
CA LYS A 49 12.08 2.46 10.11
C LYS A 49 11.68 1.27 11.00
N GLU A 50 11.20 1.55 12.18
CA GLU A 50 10.72 0.53 13.13
C GLU A 50 9.32 0.02 12.74
N VAL A 51 9.21 -0.59 11.55
CA VAL A 51 7.95 -1.10 10.99
C VAL A 51 8.14 -2.47 10.34
N THR A 52 7.12 -3.32 10.40
CA THR A 52 7.11 -4.59 9.65
C THR A 52 6.57 -4.39 8.24
N VAL A 53 7.34 -4.76 7.20
CA VAL A 53 6.97 -4.54 5.80
C VAL A 53 6.75 -5.86 5.06
N THR A 54 5.53 -6.07 4.58
CA THR A 54 5.15 -7.15 3.67
C THR A 54 5.05 -6.62 2.24
N VAL A 55 5.78 -7.24 1.31
CA VAL A 55 5.68 -6.94 -0.12
C VAL A 55 5.03 -8.12 -0.83
N ILE A 56 4.02 -7.84 -1.65
CA ILE A 56 3.33 -8.86 -2.45
C ILE A 56 3.34 -8.49 -3.93
N ASP A 57 3.16 -9.48 -4.79
CA ASP A 57 2.90 -9.32 -6.22
C ASP A 57 1.45 -9.71 -6.51
N LEU A 58 0.67 -8.82 -7.14
CA LEU A 58 -0.71 -9.13 -7.54
C LEU A 58 -0.78 -10.31 -8.54
N LYS A 59 0.33 -10.65 -9.21
CA LYS A 59 0.42 -11.84 -10.04
C LYS A 59 0.15 -13.15 -9.27
N ASP A 60 0.51 -13.17 -7.97
CA ASP A 60 0.33 -14.34 -7.10
C ASP A 60 -1.09 -14.41 -6.51
N PHE A 61 -1.92 -13.43 -6.87
CA PHE A 61 -3.32 -13.32 -6.49
C PHE A 61 -4.22 -13.35 -7.74
N PRO A 62 -4.35 -14.50 -8.42
CA PRO A 62 -5.26 -14.65 -9.55
C PRO A 62 -6.71 -14.62 -9.05
N ILE A 63 -7.28 -13.42 -9.03
CA ILE A 63 -8.66 -13.16 -8.60
C ILE A 63 -9.52 -12.95 -9.85
N PRO A 64 -10.65 -13.65 -10.02
CA PRO A 64 -11.58 -13.40 -11.12
C PRO A 64 -12.07 -11.94 -11.09
N PHE A 65 -12.50 -11.40 -12.20
CA PHE A 65 -13.17 -10.10 -12.19
C PHE A 65 -14.36 -10.15 -11.24
N TYR A 66 -14.52 -9.08 -10.48
CA TYR A 66 -15.64 -8.96 -9.56
C TYR A 66 -16.96 -9.05 -10.34
N ASP A 67 -17.78 -9.94 -9.88
CA ASP A 67 -19.12 -10.18 -10.38
C ASP A 67 -20.02 -10.50 -9.17
N GLY A 68 -21.10 -9.75 -9.02
CA GLY A 68 -22.03 -9.90 -7.90
C GLY A 68 -22.76 -11.23 -7.90
N ASP A 69 -23.04 -11.81 -9.07
CA ASP A 69 -23.68 -13.13 -9.20
C ASP A 69 -22.70 -14.25 -8.82
N LEU A 70 -21.44 -14.10 -9.20
CA LEU A 70 -20.37 -15.01 -8.78
C LEU A 70 -20.19 -14.96 -7.25
N GLU A 71 -20.14 -13.76 -6.66
CA GLU A 71 -20.05 -13.58 -5.20
C GLU A 71 -21.23 -14.22 -4.48
N ALA A 72 -22.47 -14.01 -4.97
CA ALA A 72 -23.65 -14.55 -4.34
C ALA A 72 -23.70 -16.08 -4.40
N LYS A 73 -23.19 -16.70 -5.48
CA LYS A 73 -23.19 -18.14 -5.69
C LYS A 73 -22.05 -18.87 -5.02
N GLU A 74 -20.83 -18.31 -5.07
CA GLU A 74 -19.58 -19.00 -4.67
C GLU A 74 -18.88 -18.35 -3.49
N GLY A 75 -19.33 -17.16 -3.08
CA GLY A 75 -18.68 -16.37 -2.07
C GLY A 75 -17.40 -15.69 -2.56
N MET A 76 -16.64 -15.12 -1.63
CA MET A 76 -15.38 -14.45 -1.94
C MET A 76 -14.30 -15.48 -2.32
N PRO A 77 -13.61 -15.33 -3.47
CA PRO A 77 -12.51 -16.22 -3.87
C PRO A 77 -11.38 -16.24 -2.84
N LEU A 78 -10.74 -17.40 -2.66
CA LEU A 78 -9.66 -17.57 -1.65
C LEU A 78 -8.55 -16.52 -1.76
N LYS A 79 -8.11 -16.21 -2.99
CA LYS A 79 -7.07 -15.19 -3.22
C LYS A 79 -7.52 -13.77 -2.91
N ALA A 80 -8.80 -13.47 -3.10
CA ALA A 80 -9.38 -12.20 -2.67
C ALA A 80 -9.41 -12.10 -1.13
N LYS A 81 -9.81 -13.16 -0.43
CA LYS A 81 -9.76 -13.24 1.05
C LYS A 81 -8.35 -13.02 1.57
N GLN A 82 -7.35 -13.69 0.99
CA GLN A 82 -5.94 -13.55 1.39
C GLN A 82 -5.44 -12.10 1.23
N LEU A 83 -5.71 -11.47 0.07
CA LEU A 83 -5.35 -10.07 -0.17
C LEU A 83 -6.05 -9.13 0.81
N ARG A 84 -7.36 -9.31 0.98
CA ARG A 84 -8.16 -8.52 1.93
C ARG A 84 -7.62 -8.62 3.35
N GLN A 85 -7.27 -9.82 3.83
CA GLN A 85 -6.72 -10.02 5.17
C GLN A 85 -5.36 -9.32 5.34
N LEU A 86 -4.47 -9.35 4.34
CA LEU A 86 -3.22 -8.59 4.37
C LEU A 86 -3.48 -7.09 4.50
N MET A 87 -4.47 -6.56 3.77
CA MET A 87 -4.87 -5.16 3.87
C MET A 87 -5.46 -4.83 5.25
N ILE A 88 -6.33 -5.68 5.81
CA ILE A 88 -6.92 -5.49 7.14
C ILE A 88 -5.85 -5.42 8.23
N GLN A 89 -4.86 -6.29 8.17
CA GLN A 89 -3.79 -6.40 9.16
C GLN A 89 -2.77 -5.25 9.10
N SER A 90 -2.80 -4.44 8.04
CA SER A 90 -1.83 -3.36 7.82
C SER A 90 -2.41 -2.00 8.22
N GLN A 91 -1.59 -1.12 8.78
CA GLN A 91 -1.92 0.26 9.10
C GLN A 91 -1.58 1.19 7.93
N VAL A 92 -0.54 0.85 7.17
CA VAL A 92 -0.07 1.62 6.00
C VAL A 92 -0.05 0.72 4.77
N ILE A 93 -0.55 1.23 3.64
CA ILE A 93 -0.58 0.51 2.38
C ILE A 93 0.10 1.36 1.30
N LEU A 94 1.20 0.83 0.72
CA LEU A 94 1.97 1.46 -0.34
C LEU A 94 1.53 0.87 -1.69
N ILE A 95 1.04 1.72 -2.60
CA ILE A 95 0.56 1.29 -3.92
C ILE A 95 1.30 2.05 -5.01
N ALA A 96 2.05 1.34 -5.87
CA ALA A 96 2.56 1.89 -7.12
C ALA A 96 1.65 1.47 -8.27
N SER A 97 0.88 2.42 -8.81
CA SER A 97 -0.14 2.19 -9.83
C SER A 97 0.35 2.58 -11.22
N PRO A 98 0.36 1.67 -12.21
CA PRO A 98 0.51 2.09 -13.60
C PRO A 98 -0.70 2.89 -14.05
N GLU A 99 -0.48 3.81 -14.99
CA GLU A 99 -1.55 4.51 -15.69
C GLU A 99 -1.81 3.86 -17.05
N TYR A 100 -3.03 3.42 -17.28
CA TYR A 100 -3.52 2.96 -18.58
C TYR A 100 -4.74 3.77 -19.00
N ASN A 101 -4.65 4.43 -20.17
CA ASN A 101 -5.74 5.26 -20.70
C ASN A 101 -6.23 6.33 -19.71
N GLY A 102 -5.31 6.93 -18.94
CA GLY A 102 -5.64 7.99 -17.98
C GLY A 102 -6.20 7.49 -16.63
N SER A 103 -6.21 6.17 -16.37
CA SER A 103 -6.75 5.59 -15.14
C SER A 103 -5.82 4.53 -14.54
N LEU A 104 -6.19 4.00 -13.37
CA LEU A 104 -5.51 2.84 -12.78
C LEU A 104 -5.74 1.58 -13.63
N SER A 105 -4.90 0.57 -13.43
CA SER A 105 -5.03 -0.71 -14.15
C SER A 105 -6.27 -1.50 -13.73
N ALA A 106 -6.82 -2.31 -14.63
CA ALA A 106 -7.96 -3.19 -14.35
C ALA A 106 -7.66 -4.17 -13.21
N VAL A 107 -6.44 -4.72 -13.14
CA VAL A 107 -6.06 -5.65 -12.06
C VAL A 107 -6.06 -4.97 -10.69
N LEU A 108 -5.62 -3.72 -10.60
CA LEU A 108 -5.66 -2.95 -9.34
C LEU A 108 -7.11 -2.61 -8.96
N LYS A 109 -7.91 -2.18 -9.94
CA LYS A 109 -9.32 -1.89 -9.68
C LYS A 109 -10.06 -3.14 -9.18
N ASN A 110 -9.85 -4.28 -9.81
CA ASN A 110 -10.44 -5.56 -9.40
C ASN A 110 -10.00 -5.99 -7.99
N ALA A 111 -8.72 -5.81 -7.66
CA ALA A 111 -8.22 -6.08 -6.31
C ALA A 111 -8.91 -5.20 -5.24
N ILE A 112 -9.14 -3.92 -5.54
CA ILE A 112 -9.87 -2.99 -4.66
C ILE A 112 -11.34 -3.39 -4.56
N ASP A 113 -11.98 -3.76 -5.67
CA ASP A 113 -13.39 -4.17 -5.68
C ASP A 113 -13.64 -5.36 -4.77
N TRP A 114 -12.85 -6.42 -4.90
CA TRP A 114 -12.94 -7.57 -4.01
C TRP A 114 -12.57 -7.26 -2.55
N ALA A 115 -11.51 -6.45 -2.31
CA ALA A 115 -11.12 -6.07 -0.96
C ALA A 115 -12.18 -5.22 -0.23
N SER A 116 -13.07 -4.56 -0.97
CA SER A 116 -14.19 -3.77 -0.43
C SER A 116 -15.46 -4.61 -0.17
N ARG A 117 -15.36 -5.94 -0.25
CA ARG A 117 -16.45 -6.88 0.09
C ARG A 117 -16.22 -7.54 1.44
N SER A 118 -17.30 -7.97 2.11
CA SER A 118 -17.24 -8.84 3.28
C SER A 118 -17.10 -10.32 2.85
N GLU A 119 -16.51 -11.14 3.69
CA GLU A 119 -16.47 -12.59 3.46
C GLU A 119 -17.84 -13.25 3.58
N GLU A 120 -18.76 -12.62 4.31
CA GLU A 120 -20.16 -13.02 4.47
C GLU A 120 -21.05 -12.46 3.36
N GLY A 121 -20.49 -11.74 2.39
CA GLY A 121 -21.19 -11.03 1.33
C GLY A 121 -21.51 -9.58 1.71
N GLY A 122 -21.79 -8.76 0.68
CA GLY A 122 -22.06 -7.35 0.85
C GLY A 122 -20.80 -6.47 0.95
N SER A 123 -20.99 -5.15 1.10
CA SER A 123 -19.90 -4.18 1.16
C SER A 123 -19.20 -4.18 2.53
N SER A 124 -17.87 -3.97 2.53
CA SER A 124 -17.08 -3.79 3.74
C SER A 124 -16.01 -2.72 3.52
N ARG A 125 -15.71 -1.95 4.56
CA ARG A 125 -14.64 -0.94 4.58
C ARG A 125 -13.42 -1.35 5.40
N ASP A 126 -13.38 -2.55 5.94
CA ASP A 126 -12.36 -2.99 6.91
C ASP A 126 -10.95 -2.97 6.35
N ALA A 127 -10.79 -3.26 5.05
CA ALA A 127 -9.52 -3.20 4.35
C ALA A 127 -9.03 -1.76 4.07
N PHE A 128 -9.86 -0.72 4.34
CA PHE A 128 -9.58 0.67 3.99
C PHE A 128 -9.72 1.63 5.16
N LYS A 129 -10.81 1.52 5.94
CA LYS A 129 -11.10 2.46 7.03
C LYS A 129 -10.01 2.47 8.09
N GLY A 130 -9.57 3.69 8.44
CA GLY A 130 -8.53 3.88 9.45
C GLY A 130 -7.11 3.56 9.00
N LYS A 131 -6.89 3.32 7.70
CA LYS A 131 -5.57 3.02 7.12
C LYS A 131 -5.03 4.20 6.33
N LYS A 132 -3.70 4.40 6.39
CA LYS A 132 -2.98 5.37 5.55
C LYS A 132 -2.60 4.71 4.22
N PHE A 133 -2.88 5.37 3.12
CA PHE A 133 -2.49 4.95 1.78
C PHE A 133 -1.45 5.90 1.21
N VAL A 134 -0.34 5.35 0.77
CA VAL A 134 0.70 6.02 -0.02
C VAL A 134 0.53 5.60 -1.46
N ILE A 135 0.25 6.53 -2.34
CA ILE A 135 0.08 6.26 -3.76
C ILE A 135 1.21 6.89 -4.58
N MET A 136 1.71 6.12 -5.53
CA MET A 136 2.79 6.53 -6.42
C MET A 136 2.59 5.92 -7.80
N SER A 137 3.27 6.47 -8.81
CA SER A 137 3.19 5.96 -10.18
C SER A 137 4.50 6.16 -10.92
N ALA A 138 4.81 5.23 -11.81
CA ALA A 138 5.85 5.36 -12.80
C ALA A 138 5.29 5.06 -14.20
N SER A 139 5.48 5.97 -15.14
CA SER A 139 4.95 5.85 -16.51
C SER A 139 5.96 6.37 -17.52
N PRO A 140 6.05 5.79 -18.75
CA PRO A 140 6.93 6.28 -19.80
C PRO A 140 6.62 7.71 -20.26
N GLY A 141 5.38 8.16 -20.12
CA GLY A 141 4.97 9.51 -20.50
C GLY A 141 5.46 10.59 -19.53
N SER A 142 5.45 11.85 -19.99
CA SER A 142 5.89 13.02 -19.22
C SER A 142 5.07 13.30 -17.95
N GLY A 143 3.82 12.82 -17.90
CA GLY A 143 2.95 12.96 -16.73
C GLY A 143 3.25 11.95 -15.59
N GLY A 144 4.14 10.98 -15.79
CA GLY A 144 4.53 10.00 -14.76
C GLY A 144 3.39 9.16 -14.19
N GLY A 145 2.18 9.20 -14.80
CA GLY A 145 1.00 8.49 -14.34
C GLY A 145 0.11 9.27 -13.35
N ALA A 146 0.29 10.58 -13.27
CA ALA A 146 -0.44 11.45 -12.34
C ALA A 146 -1.98 11.37 -12.47
N ARG A 147 -2.50 11.23 -13.70
CA ARG A 147 -3.96 11.13 -13.94
C ARG A 147 -4.57 9.89 -13.31
N GLY A 148 -3.87 8.75 -13.44
CA GLY A 148 -4.29 7.49 -12.81
C GLY A 148 -4.32 7.58 -11.28
N LEU A 149 -3.40 8.36 -10.67
CA LEU A 149 -3.39 8.58 -9.22
C LEU A 149 -4.57 9.41 -8.73
N VAL A 150 -5.09 10.37 -9.53
CA VAL A 150 -6.31 11.10 -9.18
C VAL A 150 -7.49 10.15 -9.03
N HIS A 151 -7.67 9.22 -9.95
CA HIS A 151 -8.74 8.22 -9.87
C HIS A 151 -8.53 7.27 -8.69
N LEU A 152 -7.28 6.80 -8.48
CA LEU A 152 -6.97 5.91 -7.35
C LEU A 152 -7.25 6.58 -6.01
N ARG A 153 -6.86 7.86 -5.83
CA ARG A 153 -7.15 8.65 -4.63
C ARG A 153 -8.65 8.71 -4.37
N THR A 154 -9.42 9.13 -5.37
CA THR A 154 -10.88 9.25 -5.26
C THR A 154 -11.53 7.94 -4.84
N ILE A 155 -11.10 6.81 -5.42
CA ILE A 155 -11.63 5.49 -5.08
C ILE A 155 -11.32 5.14 -3.62
N ILE A 156 -10.06 5.27 -3.18
CA ILE A 156 -9.63 4.92 -1.82
C ILE A 156 -10.35 5.78 -0.78
N GLU A 157 -10.46 7.09 -1.01
CA GLU A 157 -11.12 8.02 -0.09
C GLU A 157 -12.63 7.75 0.01
N ASN A 158 -13.30 7.43 -1.11
CA ASN A 158 -14.72 7.07 -1.12
C ASN A 158 -15.05 5.82 -0.30
N ILE A 159 -14.12 4.87 -0.23
CA ILE A 159 -14.31 3.64 0.55
C ILE A 159 -13.73 3.73 1.96
N GLY A 160 -13.30 4.93 2.39
CA GLY A 160 -12.94 5.26 3.77
C GLY A 160 -11.46 5.13 4.11
N GLY A 161 -10.57 4.96 3.13
CA GLY A 161 -9.13 5.06 3.32
C GLY A 161 -8.67 6.52 3.41
N THR A 162 -7.55 6.77 4.05
CA THR A 162 -6.90 8.10 4.11
C THR A 162 -5.68 8.09 3.20
N VAL A 163 -5.74 8.79 2.07
CA VAL A 163 -4.57 8.93 1.19
C VAL A 163 -3.71 10.09 1.69
N VAL A 164 -2.41 9.85 1.91
CA VAL A 164 -1.48 10.92 2.29
C VAL A 164 -1.52 12.05 1.24
N PRO A 165 -1.41 13.33 1.66
CA PRO A 165 -1.58 14.46 0.73
C PRO A 165 -0.60 14.43 -0.44
N GLN A 166 0.66 14.11 -0.19
CA GLN A 166 1.72 14.02 -1.19
C GLN A 166 1.60 12.71 -1.97
N GLN A 167 2.12 12.72 -3.20
CA GLN A 167 2.26 11.54 -4.04
C GLN A 167 3.54 11.67 -4.87
N VAL A 168 4.13 10.54 -5.27
CA VAL A 168 5.32 10.53 -6.12
C VAL A 168 4.95 10.04 -7.52
N VAL A 169 5.37 10.78 -8.54
CA VAL A 169 5.26 10.40 -9.95
C VAL A 169 6.65 10.33 -10.58
N VAL A 170 6.88 9.30 -11.37
CA VAL A 170 8.15 9.07 -12.07
C VAL A 170 7.88 9.13 -13.57
N PRO A 171 8.14 10.26 -14.25
CA PRO A 171 8.07 10.37 -15.70
C PRO A 171 9.24 9.62 -16.35
N ASP A 172 9.15 9.43 -17.68
CA ASP A 172 10.17 8.73 -18.47
C ASP A 172 10.68 7.45 -17.80
N ALA A 173 9.76 6.65 -17.30
CA ALA A 173 10.05 5.58 -16.35
C ALA A 173 10.97 4.48 -16.90
N PHE A 174 11.09 4.32 -18.24
CA PHE A 174 12.03 3.36 -18.81
C PHE A 174 13.49 3.78 -18.63
N ASN A 175 13.75 5.08 -18.55
CA ASN A 175 15.09 5.66 -18.31
C ASN A 175 15.32 6.07 -16.85
N ALA A 176 14.28 6.09 -16.02
CA ALA A 176 14.32 6.62 -14.66
C ALA A 176 15.03 5.73 -13.64
N PHE A 177 15.21 4.44 -13.95
CA PHE A 177 15.83 3.46 -13.05
C PHE A 177 17.19 3.01 -13.60
N ASP A 178 18.12 2.72 -12.69
CA ASP A 178 19.39 2.07 -13.02
C ASP A 178 19.24 0.55 -13.18
N GLN A 179 20.37 -0.16 -13.43
CA GLN A 179 20.40 -1.62 -13.59
C GLN A 179 19.97 -2.37 -12.33
N GLN A 180 20.12 -1.78 -11.16
CA GLN A 180 19.71 -2.33 -9.87
C GLN A 180 18.24 -2.02 -9.55
N GLY A 181 17.54 -1.29 -10.45
CA GLY A 181 16.15 -0.88 -10.28
C GLY A 181 15.99 0.32 -9.34
N LEU A 182 17.05 1.08 -9.07
CA LEU A 182 17.02 2.27 -8.22
C LEU A 182 16.73 3.52 -9.07
N LEU A 183 15.92 4.43 -8.54
CA LEU A 183 15.69 5.74 -9.15
C LEU A 183 17.02 6.46 -9.34
N LYS A 184 17.21 7.13 -10.49
CA LYS A 184 18.41 7.93 -10.78
C LYS A 184 18.28 9.36 -10.27
N ASP A 185 17.09 9.94 -10.39
CA ASP A 185 16.81 11.34 -10.02
C ASP A 185 16.80 11.51 -8.50
N LEU A 186 17.70 12.35 -7.99
CA LEU A 186 17.85 12.61 -6.56
C LEU A 186 16.63 13.32 -5.96
N LYS A 187 15.97 14.20 -6.73
CA LYS A 187 14.78 14.90 -6.25
C LYS A 187 13.64 13.92 -6.01
N ILE A 188 13.38 13.04 -6.97
CA ILE A 188 12.33 12.00 -6.83
C ILE A 188 12.67 11.03 -5.70
N LYS A 189 13.95 10.68 -5.50
CA LYS A 189 14.38 9.88 -4.34
C LYS A 189 14.04 10.55 -3.01
N LEU A 190 14.35 11.82 -2.88
CA LEU A 190 14.06 12.59 -1.66
C LEU A 190 12.55 12.73 -1.42
N GLU A 191 11.78 13.02 -2.46
CA GLU A 191 10.32 13.06 -2.39
C GLU A 191 9.74 11.71 -1.91
N LEU A 192 10.24 10.59 -2.45
CA LEU A 192 9.83 9.26 -2.03
C LEU A 192 10.20 8.99 -0.57
N GLN A 193 11.40 9.36 -0.14
CA GLN A 193 11.84 9.22 1.24
C GLN A 193 10.93 10.00 2.21
N GLN A 194 10.68 11.28 1.91
CA GLN A 194 9.80 12.13 2.73
C GLN A 194 8.38 11.58 2.80
N LEU A 195 7.87 11.05 1.69
CA LEU A 195 6.55 10.45 1.61
C LEU A 195 6.44 9.21 2.51
N ILE A 196 7.44 8.34 2.51
CA ILE A 196 7.47 7.15 3.38
C ILE A 196 7.64 7.54 4.85
N GLU A 197 8.50 8.51 5.16
CA GLU A 197 8.67 9.03 6.53
C GLU A 197 7.35 9.55 7.10
N ALA A 198 6.63 10.38 6.34
CA ALA A 198 5.33 10.92 6.78
C ALA A 198 4.25 9.84 6.98
N ALA A 199 4.33 8.73 6.26
CA ALA A 199 3.36 7.65 6.36
C ALA A 199 3.61 6.70 7.54
N THR A 200 4.89 6.55 7.96
CA THR A 200 5.32 5.56 8.97
C THR A 200 5.57 6.16 10.37
N GLN A 201 5.17 7.40 10.56
CA GLN A 201 5.19 8.10 11.87
C GLN A 201 3.88 7.87 12.67
#